data_30b30fb0242b97c1000dd0078f7aeb07
#
_entry.id   30b30fb0242b97c1000dd0078f7aeb07
#
_cell.length_a   1.000
_cell.length_b   1.000
_cell.length_c   1.000
_cell.angle_alpha   90.00
_cell.angle_beta   90.00
_cell.angle_gamma   90.00
#
_symmetry.space_group_name_H-M   'P 1'
#
loop_
_entity.id
_entity.type
_entity.pdbx_description
1 polymer ?
#
loop_
_entity_poly.entity_id
_entity_poly.type
_entity_poly.pdbx_seq_one_letter_code
_entity_poly.pdbx_strand_id
1 'polypeptide(L)'
;MNDFLIATPQDLKKRNISEVDFVFVSGDGYVDHPSFAAALLGRLLESHGFSVAILAQPDWKNPDSFKIFGKPRLAFLVSSGAMDSMVSNYTANNKPRSEDAYAHGGEKGHRPDRALTTYVGAIRQAYKGTNIIIGGIEASLRRFSHYDYWSNTVKRSILLDSKADLLIYGMGERAIIEIANQLKEGKSAREIRNVRGTCWYTGKEADIAALQSSTNLSFPSSTRESSENKKFIYLPSFEEVKNDTPESKQKYAQSYLIQEQNTDAINADILIEKTDSRFVVQNPPAMPLSTEEMDKIYSLPFTRKWHPMYDKPAANGKVGIPALSEVKFSLTSCRGCFGACSFCAITFHQGRRIQARSHNSLVEEATKMTKDKDFKGYIHDVGGPTANFRNDACKNQKENGACKNKDCLGVNPVSYTHLTLPTNVNV
;
A
#
# COMPACT_ATOMS: atom_id res chain seq x y z
N MET A 1 1.63 -28.76 -7.20
CA MET A 1 1.69 -27.98 -5.95
C MET A 1 2.05 -26.57 -6.32
N ASN A 2 1.32 -25.58 -5.83
CA ASN A 2 1.71 -24.17 -6.06
C ASN A 2 3.01 -23.92 -5.30
N ASP A 3 4.06 -23.53 -6.02
CA ASP A 3 5.33 -23.17 -5.41
C ASP A 3 5.26 -21.74 -4.86
N PHE A 4 5.96 -21.49 -3.77
CA PHE A 4 6.14 -20.11 -3.25
C PHE A 4 6.85 -19.22 -4.26
N LEU A 5 6.67 -17.89 -4.15
CA LEU A 5 7.57 -16.95 -4.79
C LEU A 5 9.00 -17.15 -4.28
N ILE A 6 9.99 -16.68 -5.01
CA ILE A 6 11.39 -16.74 -4.61
C ILE A 6 11.56 -15.98 -3.29
N ALA A 7 12.06 -16.64 -2.26
CA ALA A 7 12.35 -16.02 -0.96
C ALA A 7 13.73 -16.45 -0.39
N THR A 8 14.41 -17.36 -1.07
CA THR A 8 15.76 -17.80 -0.72
C THR A 8 16.64 -17.97 -1.98
N PRO A 9 17.97 -17.94 -1.85
CA PRO A 9 18.86 -18.26 -2.97
C PRO A 9 18.65 -19.66 -3.54
N GLN A 10 18.16 -20.60 -2.75
CA GLN A 10 17.81 -21.94 -3.20
C GLN A 10 16.61 -21.93 -4.14
N ASP A 11 15.63 -21.03 -3.93
CA ASP A 11 14.48 -20.90 -4.82
C ASP A 11 14.88 -20.35 -6.19
N LEU A 12 15.84 -19.41 -6.24
CA LEU A 12 16.44 -18.94 -7.50
C LEU A 12 17.02 -20.11 -8.30
N LYS A 13 17.84 -20.94 -7.64
CA LYS A 13 18.46 -22.11 -8.26
C LYS A 13 17.41 -23.11 -8.74
N LYS A 14 16.40 -23.42 -7.89
CA LYS A 14 15.31 -24.34 -8.24
C LYS A 14 14.52 -23.89 -9.47
N ARG A 15 14.34 -22.59 -9.64
CA ARG A 15 13.61 -21.98 -10.76
C ARG A 15 14.51 -21.66 -11.97
N ASN A 16 15.82 -21.92 -11.87
CA ASN A 16 16.83 -21.61 -12.88
C ASN A 16 16.81 -20.12 -13.30
N ILE A 17 16.65 -19.22 -12.32
CA ILE A 17 16.64 -17.77 -12.50
C ILE A 17 17.97 -17.22 -12.02
N SER A 18 18.69 -16.50 -12.88
CA SER A 18 19.97 -15.85 -12.55
C SER A 18 19.81 -14.42 -12.04
N GLU A 19 18.78 -13.72 -12.51
CA GLU A 19 18.48 -12.34 -12.16
C GLU A 19 16.97 -12.15 -12.08
N VAL A 20 16.49 -11.44 -11.07
CA VAL A 20 15.08 -11.11 -10.91
C VAL A 20 14.76 -9.71 -11.42
N ASP A 21 13.53 -9.51 -11.88
CA ASP A 21 13.05 -8.19 -12.27
C ASP A 21 12.85 -7.28 -11.06
N PHE A 22 12.26 -7.83 -10.01
CA PHE A 22 11.96 -7.10 -8.79
C PHE A 22 12.47 -7.84 -7.54
N VAL A 23 13.01 -7.07 -6.60
CA VAL A 23 13.18 -7.52 -5.21
C VAL A 23 12.19 -6.76 -4.35
N PHE A 24 11.22 -7.47 -3.76
CA PHE A 24 10.24 -6.90 -2.86
C PHE A 24 10.73 -7.02 -1.42
N VAL A 25 11.15 -5.90 -0.84
CA VAL A 25 11.58 -5.80 0.57
C VAL A 25 10.35 -5.58 1.45
N SER A 26 10.13 -6.46 2.40
CA SER A 26 9.00 -6.42 3.33
C SER A 26 9.44 -6.36 4.79
N GLY A 27 8.76 -5.52 5.57
CA GLY A 27 8.89 -5.54 7.04
C GLY A 27 8.22 -6.74 7.70
N ASP A 28 7.40 -7.50 6.96
CA ASP A 28 6.79 -8.73 7.43
C ASP A 28 7.61 -9.95 7.00
N GLY A 29 7.55 -11.03 7.78
CA GLY A 29 7.92 -12.36 7.33
C GLY A 29 7.06 -12.79 6.14
N TYR A 30 7.60 -13.63 5.25
CA TYR A 30 6.91 -14.02 4.03
C TYR A 30 5.81 -15.06 4.29
N VAL A 31 4.59 -14.60 4.16
CA VAL A 31 3.37 -15.41 4.11
C VAL A 31 2.74 -15.27 2.74
N ASP A 32 2.57 -16.36 2.02
CA ASP A 32 1.99 -16.39 0.68
C ASP A 32 0.45 -16.42 0.76
N HIS A 33 -0.13 -15.30 1.12
CA HIS A 33 -1.55 -15.13 1.34
C HIS A 33 -2.03 -13.77 0.78
N PRO A 34 -3.24 -13.66 0.21
CA PRO A 34 -3.73 -12.42 -0.41
C PRO A 34 -3.90 -11.24 0.56
N SER A 35 -3.89 -11.47 1.87
CA SER A 35 -3.88 -10.41 2.88
C SER A 35 -2.50 -9.76 3.09
N PHE A 36 -1.44 -10.29 2.48
CA PHE A 36 -0.08 -9.76 2.59
C PHE A 36 0.33 -9.11 1.26
N ALA A 37 0.66 -7.82 1.29
CA ALA A 37 0.96 -7.05 0.09
C ALA A 37 2.12 -7.65 -0.73
N ALA A 38 3.17 -8.18 -0.07
CA ALA A 38 4.31 -8.79 -0.76
C ALA A 38 3.89 -10.02 -1.57
N ALA A 39 3.01 -10.86 -1.02
CA ALA A 39 2.47 -12.02 -1.73
C ALA A 39 1.53 -11.59 -2.84
N LEU A 40 0.58 -10.70 -2.55
CA LEU A 40 -0.43 -10.28 -3.53
C LEU A 40 0.21 -9.59 -4.74
N LEU A 41 1.04 -8.57 -4.51
CA LEU A 41 1.70 -7.84 -5.60
C LEU A 41 2.77 -8.69 -6.29
N GLY A 42 3.50 -9.53 -5.55
CA GLY A 42 4.47 -10.46 -6.12
C GLY A 42 3.81 -11.48 -7.06
N ARG A 43 2.70 -12.10 -6.65
CA ARG A 43 1.91 -13.01 -7.49
C ARG A 43 1.31 -12.30 -8.70
N LEU A 44 0.84 -11.07 -8.51
CA LEU A 44 0.30 -10.27 -9.61
C LEU A 44 1.39 -9.96 -10.65
N LEU A 45 2.57 -9.53 -10.23
CA LEU A 45 3.71 -9.30 -11.12
C LEU A 45 4.13 -10.60 -11.82
N GLU A 46 4.21 -11.73 -11.10
CA GLU A 46 4.53 -13.05 -11.68
C GLU A 46 3.50 -13.44 -12.76
N SER A 47 2.21 -13.19 -12.53
CA SER A 47 1.14 -13.46 -13.52
C SER A 47 1.24 -12.60 -14.78
N HIS A 48 1.98 -11.50 -14.73
CA HIS A 48 2.29 -10.63 -15.87
C HIS A 48 3.69 -10.89 -16.45
N GLY A 49 4.34 -12.00 -16.07
CA GLY A 49 5.61 -12.44 -16.64
C GLY A 49 6.85 -11.77 -16.07
N PHE A 50 6.74 -11.13 -14.91
CA PHE A 50 7.90 -10.58 -14.20
C PHE A 50 8.39 -11.56 -13.12
N SER A 51 9.71 -11.68 -12.96
CA SER A 51 10.31 -12.45 -11.88
C SER A 51 10.43 -11.61 -10.61
N VAL A 52 9.97 -12.16 -9.49
CA VAL A 52 9.94 -11.44 -8.21
C VAL A 52 10.59 -12.28 -7.11
N ALA A 53 11.50 -11.67 -6.35
CA ALA A 53 12.03 -12.25 -5.11
C ALA A 53 11.51 -11.45 -3.90
N ILE A 54 11.07 -12.14 -2.87
CA ILE A 54 10.61 -11.56 -1.60
C ILE A 54 11.78 -11.56 -0.60
N LEU A 55 12.26 -10.37 -0.28
CA LEU A 55 13.27 -10.15 0.77
C LEU A 55 12.54 -9.74 2.06
N ALA A 56 12.17 -10.75 2.84
CA ALA A 56 11.39 -10.59 4.05
C ALA A 56 12.30 -10.30 5.25
N GLN A 57 12.04 -9.21 5.96
CA GLN A 57 12.75 -8.81 7.19
C GLN A 57 14.28 -8.92 7.09
N PRO A 58 14.93 -8.28 6.08
CA PRO A 58 16.40 -8.31 5.99
C PRO A 58 17.03 -7.69 7.23
N ASP A 59 18.24 -8.11 7.56
CA ASP A 59 19.04 -7.44 8.60
C ASP A 59 19.38 -6.03 8.16
N TRP A 60 18.56 -5.08 8.59
CA TRP A 60 18.66 -3.68 8.21
C TRP A 60 19.93 -2.98 8.72
N LYS A 61 20.65 -3.59 9.67
CA LYS A 61 21.93 -3.11 10.16
C LYS A 61 23.09 -3.51 9.25
N ASN A 62 22.87 -4.50 8.38
CA ASN A 62 23.86 -5.00 7.44
C ASN A 62 23.40 -4.80 5.99
N PRO A 63 23.93 -3.82 5.22
CA PRO A 63 23.55 -3.60 3.83
C PRO A 63 23.77 -4.83 2.91
N ASP A 64 24.66 -5.75 3.27
CA ASP A 64 24.89 -6.95 2.46
C ASP A 64 23.70 -7.92 2.50
N SER A 65 22.85 -7.85 3.52
CA SER A 65 21.61 -8.62 3.58
C SER A 65 20.67 -8.28 2.42
N PHE A 66 20.77 -7.10 1.82
CA PHE A 66 20.00 -6.67 0.65
C PHE A 66 20.57 -7.16 -0.67
N LYS A 67 21.71 -7.84 -0.66
CA LYS A 67 22.41 -8.36 -1.86
C LYS A 67 22.13 -9.83 -2.15
N ILE A 68 21.38 -10.53 -1.32
CA ILE A 68 21.21 -12.00 -1.40
C ILE A 68 20.57 -12.49 -2.72
N PHE A 69 19.80 -11.63 -3.40
CA PHE A 69 19.20 -11.90 -4.70
C PHE A 69 19.89 -11.17 -5.86
N GLY A 70 21.00 -10.49 -5.59
CA GLY A 70 21.62 -9.59 -6.56
C GLY A 70 20.88 -8.25 -6.73
N LYS A 71 21.33 -7.44 -7.69
CA LYS A 71 20.66 -6.20 -8.08
C LYS A 71 19.48 -6.57 -8.97
N PRO A 72 18.23 -6.16 -8.66
CA PRO A 72 17.11 -6.42 -9.55
C PRO A 72 17.27 -5.67 -10.88
N ARG A 73 16.80 -6.28 -11.94
CA ARG A 73 16.85 -5.71 -13.30
C ARG A 73 16.05 -4.41 -13.40
N LEU A 74 14.89 -4.33 -12.76
CA LEU A 74 13.96 -3.20 -12.86
C LEU A 74 13.97 -2.33 -11.61
N ALA A 75 13.59 -2.86 -10.44
CA ALA A 75 13.51 -2.07 -9.22
C ALA A 75 13.50 -2.88 -7.92
N PHE A 76 13.85 -2.23 -6.81
CA PHE A 76 13.42 -2.62 -5.49
C PHE A 76 12.03 -2.04 -5.19
N LEU A 77 11.12 -2.89 -4.69
CA LEU A 77 9.82 -2.52 -4.14
C LEU A 77 9.94 -2.62 -2.62
N VAL A 78 9.57 -1.57 -1.89
CA VAL A 78 9.81 -1.52 -0.43
C VAL A 78 8.53 -1.20 0.32
N SER A 79 8.18 -2.04 1.29
CA SER A 79 7.04 -1.86 2.19
C SER A 79 7.42 -2.10 3.63
N SER A 80 6.80 -1.38 4.56
CA SER A 80 6.92 -1.65 6.00
C SER A 80 6.24 -2.95 6.44
N GLY A 81 5.47 -3.57 5.56
CA GLY A 81 4.62 -4.71 5.84
C GLY A 81 3.13 -4.33 5.91
N ALA A 82 2.33 -5.20 6.52
CA ALA A 82 0.88 -5.02 6.69
C ALA A 82 0.52 -3.83 7.62
N MET A 83 1.44 -3.44 8.48
CA MET A 83 1.27 -2.33 9.42
C MET A 83 2.34 -1.25 9.21
N ASP A 84 2.03 -0.05 9.69
CA ASP A 84 3.04 0.99 9.91
C ASP A 84 4.08 0.49 10.92
N SER A 85 5.37 0.70 10.63
CA SER A 85 6.46 0.17 11.45
C SER A 85 6.44 0.69 12.89
N MET A 86 6.10 1.96 13.08
CA MET A 86 6.02 2.55 14.42
C MET A 86 4.82 1.99 15.21
N VAL A 87 3.67 1.78 14.55
CA VAL A 87 2.49 1.14 15.16
C VAL A 87 2.77 -0.33 15.48
N SER A 88 3.56 -1.01 14.65
CA SER A 88 3.98 -2.39 14.90
C SER A 88 4.94 -2.51 16.09
N ASN A 89 5.86 -1.56 16.23
CA ASN A 89 6.92 -1.63 17.25
C ASN A 89 6.50 -1.04 18.60
N TYR A 90 5.53 -0.12 18.62
CA TYR A 90 5.16 0.62 19.82
C TYR A 90 3.65 0.61 20.08
N THR A 91 3.30 0.70 21.37
CA THR A 91 1.93 0.97 21.82
C THR A 91 1.60 2.47 21.69
N ALA A 92 0.33 2.83 21.83
CA ALA A 92 -0.10 4.23 21.88
C ALA A 92 0.56 5.05 23.00
N ASN A 93 1.04 4.41 24.05
CA ASN A 93 1.79 5.05 25.15
C ASN A 93 3.31 5.03 24.94
N ASN A 94 3.79 4.95 23.73
CA ASN A 94 5.21 4.92 23.34
C ASN A 94 6.02 3.80 24.02
N LYS A 95 5.37 2.72 24.49
CA LYS A 95 6.08 1.57 25.04
C LYS A 95 6.39 0.57 23.95
N PRO A 96 7.62 0.03 23.84
CA PRO A 96 7.93 -1.04 22.93
C PRO A 96 7.01 -2.25 23.13
N ARG A 97 6.49 -2.81 22.04
CA ARG A 97 5.73 -4.06 22.11
C ARG A 97 6.67 -5.23 22.43
N SER A 98 6.13 -6.24 23.10
CA SER A 98 6.88 -7.46 23.44
C SER A 98 7.01 -8.43 22.29
N GLU A 99 6.09 -8.40 21.33
CA GLU A 99 6.00 -9.33 20.19
C GLU A 99 5.70 -8.57 18.90
N ASP A 100 6.08 -9.16 17.76
CA ASP A 100 5.66 -8.78 16.41
C ASP A 100 5.01 -10.00 15.73
N ALA A 101 3.69 -10.03 15.66
CA ALA A 101 2.94 -11.15 15.08
C ALA A 101 3.29 -11.44 13.61
N TYR A 102 3.88 -10.46 12.91
CA TYR A 102 4.30 -10.60 11.51
C TYR A 102 5.75 -11.07 11.35
N ALA A 103 6.46 -11.33 12.44
CA ALA A 103 7.83 -11.83 12.43
C ALA A 103 7.88 -13.34 12.73
N HIS A 104 9.02 -13.95 12.37
CA HIS A 104 9.29 -15.36 12.66
C HIS A 104 9.16 -15.64 14.16
N GLY A 105 8.34 -16.62 14.52
CA GLY A 105 8.06 -16.96 15.92
C GLY A 105 7.41 -15.85 16.75
N GLY A 106 6.98 -14.75 16.12
CA GLY A 106 6.47 -13.57 16.82
C GLY A 106 7.57 -12.72 17.48
N GLU A 107 8.82 -12.89 17.11
CA GLU A 107 9.96 -12.18 17.71
C GLU A 107 10.00 -10.71 17.28
N LYS A 108 10.17 -9.81 18.26
CA LYS A 108 10.36 -8.39 18.00
C LYS A 108 11.76 -8.05 17.51
N GLY A 109 11.92 -6.89 16.87
CA GLY A 109 13.23 -6.32 16.49
C GLY A 109 13.70 -6.68 15.09
N HIS A 110 12.95 -7.51 14.35
CA HIS A 110 13.24 -7.76 12.93
C HIS A 110 12.84 -6.59 12.05
N ARG A 111 11.78 -5.88 12.40
CA ARG A 111 11.32 -4.68 11.70
C ARG A 111 11.96 -3.44 12.31
N PRO A 112 12.68 -2.61 11.54
CA PRO A 112 13.23 -1.36 12.07
C PRO A 112 12.15 -0.31 12.29
N ASP A 113 12.42 0.65 13.15
CA ASP A 113 11.64 1.88 13.22
C ASP A 113 11.74 2.64 11.89
N ARG A 114 10.61 3.26 11.47
CA ARG A 114 10.50 3.96 10.19
C ARG A 114 11.07 3.11 9.04
N ALA A 115 10.54 1.90 8.92
CA ALA A 115 11.09 0.83 8.10
C ALA A 115 11.37 1.25 6.66
N LEU A 116 10.51 2.05 6.03
CA LEU A 116 10.73 2.50 4.66
C LEU A 116 12.01 3.32 4.53
N THR A 117 12.22 4.29 5.40
CA THR A 117 13.45 5.13 5.38
C THR A 117 14.69 4.30 5.64
N THR A 118 14.62 3.39 6.61
CA THR A 118 15.73 2.52 7.00
C THR A 118 16.10 1.55 5.88
N TYR A 119 15.13 0.86 5.28
CA TYR A 119 15.37 -0.09 4.19
C TYR A 119 15.90 0.61 2.93
N VAL A 120 15.30 1.74 2.53
CA VAL A 120 15.79 2.51 1.38
C VAL A 120 17.22 2.98 1.62
N GLY A 121 17.55 3.44 2.83
CA GLY A 121 18.92 3.81 3.21
C GLY A 121 19.92 2.65 3.04
N ALA A 122 19.56 1.45 3.50
CA ALA A 122 20.41 0.25 3.36
C ALA A 122 20.52 -0.17 1.87
N ILE A 123 19.47 -0.13 1.08
CA ILE A 123 19.50 -0.42 -0.36
C ILE A 123 20.42 0.57 -1.09
N ARG A 124 20.36 1.87 -0.76
CA ARG A 124 21.22 2.90 -1.37
C ARG A 124 22.72 2.69 -1.02
N GLN A 125 23.01 2.12 0.15
CA GLN A 125 24.36 1.73 0.52
C GLN A 125 24.81 0.48 -0.25
N ALA A 126 23.92 -0.52 -0.39
CA ALA A 126 24.21 -1.76 -1.11
C ALA A 126 24.37 -1.52 -2.63
N TYR A 127 23.51 -0.67 -3.21
CA TYR A 127 23.45 -0.45 -4.66
C TYR A 127 23.25 1.02 -5.02
N LYS A 128 24.24 1.62 -5.67
CA LYS A 128 24.12 2.97 -6.22
C LYS A 128 23.28 2.94 -7.50
N GLY A 129 22.40 3.95 -7.68
CA GLY A 129 21.69 4.19 -8.91
C GLY A 129 20.62 3.14 -9.29
N THR A 130 20.17 2.30 -8.35
CA THR A 130 19.05 1.39 -8.59
C THR A 130 17.72 2.13 -8.40
N ASN A 131 16.68 1.73 -9.15
CA ASN A 131 15.33 2.23 -8.92
C ASN A 131 14.78 1.69 -7.59
N ILE A 132 14.20 2.56 -6.77
CA ILE A 132 13.56 2.21 -5.50
C ILE A 132 12.18 2.82 -5.46
N ILE A 133 11.17 1.96 -5.33
CA ILE A 133 9.76 2.33 -5.26
C ILE A 133 9.24 1.93 -3.89
N ILE A 134 8.70 2.89 -3.14
CA ILE A 134 8.11 2.64 -1.82
C ILE A 134 6.58 2.55 -1.92
N GLY A 135 5.97 1.76 -1.04
CA GLY A 135 4.52 1.60 -1.00
C GLY A 135 4.02 1.04 0.34
N GLY A 136 2.73 0.70 0.36
CA GLY A 136 2.05 0.21 1.55
C GLY A 136 1.51 1.33 2.45
N ILE A 137 0.98 0.95 3.62
CA ILE A 137 0.27 1.89 4.51
C ILE A 137 1.19 3.00 5.03
N GLU A 138 2.42 2.69 5.42
CA GLU A 138 3.39 3.68 5.92
C GLU A 138 3.70 4.74 4.86
N ALA A 139 3.89 4.35 3.59
CA ALA A 139 4.08 5.27 2.48
C ALA A 139 2.82 6.11 2.22
N SER A 140 1.65 5.48 2.19
CA SER A 140 0.39 6.14 1.90
C SER A 140 0.07 7.25 2.89
N LEU A 141 0.29 7.00 4.18
CA LEU A 141 -0.02 7.96 5.24
C LEU A 141 1.01 9.09 5.37
N ARG A 142 2.23 8.88 4.85
CA ARG A 142 3.35 9.82 4.95
C ARG A 142 3.78 10.41 3.60
N ARG A 143 2.90 10.37 2.59
CA ARG A 143 3.22 10.83 1.23
C ARG A 143 3.42 12.33 1.10
N PHE A 144 2.85 13.12 2.02
CA PHE A 144 3.07 14.56 2.21
C PHE A 144 3.63 14.85 3.59
N SER A 145 3.75 16.11 3.94
CA SER A 145 4.06 16.54 5.30
C SER A 145 3.07 15.93 6.28
N HIS A 146 3.57 15.29 7.33
CA HIS A 146 2.77 14.52 8.25
C HIS A 146 3.25 14.72 9.70
N TYR A 147 2.31 14.68 10.64
CA TYR A 147 2.64 14.68 12.07
C TYR A 147 3.14 13.32 12.50
N ASP A 148 4.37 13.28 13.01
CA ASP A 148 4.96 12.08 13.58
C ASP A 148 4.74 12.08 15.09
N TYR A 149 3.79 11.28 15.53
CA TYR A 149 3.38 11.15 16.94
C TYR A 149 4.55 10.84 17.88
N TRP A 150 5.47 9.97 17.44
CA TRP A 150 6.57 9.50 18.30
C TRP A 150 7.66 10.55 18.51
N SER A 151 7.91 11.42 17.56
CA SER A 151 8.85 12.55 17.70
C SER A 151 8.16 13.87 18.06
N ASN A 152 6.82 13.90 18.10
CA ASN A 152 6.01 15.11 18.33
C ASN A 152 6.38 16.27 17.39
N THR A 153 6.62 15.97 16.11
CA THR A 153 7.02 16.94 15.09
C THR A 153 6.32 16.67 13.77
N VAL A 154 6.17 17.71 12.95
CA VAL A 154 5.77 17.54 11.56
C VAL A 154 7.02 17.19 10.74
N LYS A 155 6.96 16.09 9.99
CA LYS A 155 8.02 15.60 9.08
C LYS A 155 7.65 15.86 7.64
N ARG A 156 8.66 15.93 6.78
CA ARG A 156 8.49 16.04 5.33
C ARG A 156 7.90 14.75 4.74
N SER A 157 7.48 14.85 3.48
CA SER A 157 7.11 13.65 2.71
C SER A 157 8.16 12.55 2.85
N ILE A 158 7.68 11.32 3.13
CA ILE A 158 8.55 10.13 3.23
C ILE A 158 9.29 9.83 1.92
N LEU A 159 8.74 10.26 0.78
CA LEU A 159 9.40 10.14 -0.52
C LEU A 159 10.73 10.93 -0.55
N LEU A 160 10.73 12.12 0.04
CA LEU A 160 11.93 12.95 0.15
C LEU A 160 12.88 12.45 1.24
N ASP A 161 12.34 12.09 2.41
CA ASP A 161 13.14 11.67 3.56
C ASP A 161 13.82 10.31 3.33
N SER A 162 13.15 9.36 2.69
CA SER A 162 13.73 8.07 2.34
C SER A 162 14.68 8.13 1.15
N LYS A 163 14.60 9.16 0.30
CA LYS A 163 15.31 9.25 -0.99
C LYS A 163 14.91 8.13 -1.97
N ALA A 164 13.70 7.64 -1.90
CA ALA A 164 13.14 6.75 -2.91
C ALA A 164 12.88 7.53 -4.21
N ASP A 165 12.67 6.82 -5.31
CA ASP A 165 12.50 7.44 -6.63
C ASP A 165 11.04 7.68 -6.97
N LEU A 166 10.14 6.81 -6.47
CA LEU A 166 8.69 6.88 -6.70
C LEU A 166 7.97 6.30 -5.47
N LEU A 167 6.76 6.78 -5.21
CA LEU A 167 5.90 6.27 -4.15
C LEU A 167 4.57 5.81 -4.77
N ILE A 168 4.15 4.59 -4.46
CA ILE A 168 2.80 4.08 -4.74
C ILE A 168 1.99 4.21 -3.46
N TYR A 169 0.87 4.93 -3.52
CA TYR A 169 -0.06 5.01 -2.39
C TYR A 169 -1.39 4.32 -2.72
N GLY A 170 -2.08 3.93 -1.69
CA GLY A 170 -3.35 3.21 -1.85
C GLY A 170 -3.18 1.75 -2.27
N MET A 171 -4.18 1.25 -2.97
CA MET A 171 -4.18 -0.11 -3.52
C MET A 171 -3.36 -0.13 -4.81
N GLY A 172 -2.23 -0.83 -4.76
CA GLY A 172 -1.15 -0.67 -5.74
C GLY A 172 -1.24 -1.56 -6.98
N GLU A 173 -2.28 -2.38 -7.14
CA GLU A 173 -2.32 -3.43 -8.17
C GLU A 173 -2.22 -2.89 -9.60
N ARG A 174 -3.01 -1.87 -9.93
CA ARG A 174 -2.94 -1.25 -11.27
C ARG A 174 -1.64 -0.48 -11.46
N ALA A 175 -1.27 0.32 -10.45
CA ALA A 175 -0.08 1.16 -10.52
C ALA A 175 1.20 0.34 -10.71
N ILE A 176 1.35 -0.78 -9.99
CA ILE A 176 2.58 -1.58 -10.07
C ILE A 176 2.76 -2.23 -11.44
N ILE A 177 1.69 -2.68 -12.09
CA ILE A 177 1.76 -3.27 -13.44
C ILE A 177 2.11 -2.20 -14.48
N GLU A 178 1.48 -1.03 -14.40
CA GLU A 178 1.78 0.08 -15.29
C GLU A 178 3.23 0.56 -15.15
N ILE A 179 3.71 0.69 -13.90
CA ILE A 179 5.10 1.04 -13.61
C ILE A 179 6.05 -0.04 -14.11
N ALA A 180 5.74 -1.32 -13.87
CA ALA A 180 6.59 -2.43 -14.32
C ALA A 180 6.77 -2.44 -15.84
N ASN A 181 5.71 -2.16 -16.60
CA ASN A 181 5.78 -2.06 -18.05
C ASN A 181 6.65 -0.87 -18.49
N GLN A 182 6.47 0.33 -17.88
CA GLN A 182 7.29 1.50 -18.21
C GLN A 182 8.78 1.31 -17.85
N LEU A 183 9.09 0.61 -16.75
CA LEU A 183 10.46 0.23 -16.39
C LEU A 183 11.04 -0.76 -17.40
N LYS A 184 10.24 -1.74 -17.86
CA LYS A 184 10.63 -2.71 -18.91
C LYS A 184 10.92 -2.03 -20.23
N GLU A 185 10.22 -0.93 -20.53
CA GLU A 185 10.47 -0.06 -21.71
C GLU A 185 11.74 0.80 -21.57
N GLY A 186 12.44 0.76 -20.43
CA GLY A 186 13.71 1.45 -20.20
C GLY A 186 13.60 2.79 -19.47
N LYS A 187 12.41 3.22 -19.05
CA LYS A 187 12.28 4.40 -18.20
C LYS A 187 12.84 4.13 -16.81
N SER A 188 13.44 5.13 -16.20
CA SER A 188 13.74 5.09 -14.76
C SER A 188 12.48 5.39 -13.93
N ALA A 189 12.46 4.95 -12.67
CA ALA A 189 11.33 5.24 -11.77
C ALA A 189 11.09 6.75 -11.56
N ARG A 190 12.13 7.58 -11.66
CA ARG A 190 12.02 9.06 -11.57
C ARG A 190 11.35 9.71 -12.77
N GLU A 191 11.38 9.06 -13.92
CA GLU A 191 10.73 9.55 -15.15
C GLU A 191 9.26 9.17 -15.23
N ILE A 192 8.81 8.24 -14.39
CA ILE A 192 7.42 7.79 -14.36
C ILE A 192 6.60 8.78 -13.54
N ARG A 193 5.86 9.66 -14.23
CA ARG A 193 5.10 10.77 -13.64
C ARG A 193 3.60 10.74 -13.94
N ASN A 194 3.15 9.83 -14.80
CA ASN A 194 1.79 9.77 -15.34
C ASN A 194 0.97 8.57 -14.88
N VAL A 195 1.37 7.93 -13.78
CA VAL A 195 0.64 6.77 -13.22
C VAL A 195 -0.24 7.22 -12.06
N ARG A 196 -1.52 6.85 -12.10
CA ARG A 196 -2.45 7.10 -11.00
C ARG A 196 -2.06 6.31 -9.74
N GLY A 197 -2.35 6.87 -8.57
CA GLY A 197 -1.98 6.23 -7.30
C GLY A 197 -0.49 6.35 -6.97
N THR A 198 0.20 7.35 -7.55
CA THR A 198 1.63 7.60 -7.29
C THR A 198 1.90 9.01 -6.79
N CYS A 199 3.03 9.14 -6.06
CA CYS A 199 3.65 10.43 -5.79
C CYS A 199 5.08 10.41 -6.33
N TRP A 200 5.46 11.50 -6.97
CA TRP A 200 6.79 11.77 -7.50
C TRP A 200 7.27 13.14 -7.05
N TYR A 201 8.54 13.46 -7.25
CA TYR A 201 9.07 14.77 -6.86
C TYR A 201 9.98 15.36 -7.94
N THR A 202 10.12 16.68 -7.92
CA THR A 202 11.05 17.43 -8.76
C THR A 202 11.62 18.63 -8.03
N GLY A 203 12.83 19.06 -8.39
CA GLY A 203 13.43 20.33 -8.01
C GLY A 203 13.32 21.40 -9.10
N LYS A 204 12.56 21.15 -10.18
CA LYS A 204 12.45 22.05 -11.33
C LYS A 204 11.04 22.64 -11.41
N GLU A 205 10.90 23.94 -11.28
CA GLU A 205 9.62 24.63 -11.48
C GLU A 205 9.09 24.44 -12.90
N ALA A 206 9.98 24.34 -13.89
CA ALA A 206 9.60 24.06 -15.27
C ALA A 206 8.83 22.73 -15.43
N ASP A 207 9.14 21.70 -14.62
CA ASP A 207 8.40 20.43 -14.64
C ASP A 207 6.96 20.62 -14.16
N ILE A 208 6.74 21.50 -13.16
CA ILE A 208 5.39 21.83 -12.67
C ILE A 208 4.64 22.66 -13.70
N ALA A 209 5.30 23.64 -14.31
CA ALA A 209 4.71 24.45 -15.38
C ALA A 209 4.34 23.59 -16.61
N ALA A 210 5.20 22.66 -17.01
CA ALA A 210 4.93 21.71 -18.07
C ALA A 210 3.74 20.78 -17.75
N LEU A 211 3.64 20.33 -16.48
CA LEU A 211 2.51 19.54 -16.03
C LEU A 211 1.19 20.33 -16.13
N GLN A 212 1.20 21.61 -15.75
CA GLN A 212 0.03 22.50 -15.77
C GLN A 212 -0.38 22.89 -17.20
N SER A 213 0.58 23.03 -18.11
CA SER A 213 0.32 23.38 -19.51
C SER A 213 -0.14 22.21 -20.37
N SER A 214 0.07 20.96 -19.91
CA SER A 214 -0.41 19.78 -20.59
C SER A 214 -1.94 19.66 -20.42
N THR A 215 -2.69 20.13 -21.43
CA THR A 215 -4.17 20.08 -21.47
C THR A 215 -4.75 18.67 -21.48
N ASN A 216 -3.90 17.63 -21.65
CA ASN A 216 -4.27 16.22 -21.70
C ASN A 216 -3.32 15.39 -20.81
N LEU A 217 -3.47 15.49 -19.49
CA LEU A 217 -2.96 14.44 -18.61
C LEU A 217 -3.84 13.19 -18.81
N SER A 218 -3.59 12.46 -19.90
CA SER A 218 -4.17 11.14 -20.06
C SER A 218 -3.45 10.21 -19.10
N PHE A 219 -4.13 9.87 -18.02
CA PHE A 219 -3.77 8.69 -17.26
C PHE A 219 -4.34 7.49 -18.01
N PRO A 220 -3.52 6.55 -18.50
CA PRO A 220 -4.04 5.36 -19.14
C PRO A 220 -5.00 4.67 -18.18
N SER A 221 -6.28 4.68 -18.48
CA SER A 221 -7.26 3.92 -17.73
C SER A 221 -8.04 3.04 -18.70
N SER A 222 -8.08 1.77 -18.42
CA SER A 222 -8.65 0.73 -19.27
C SER A 222 -10.17 0.76 -19.42
N THR A 223 -10.92 1.74 -18.87
CA THR A 223 -12.40 1.62 -18.83
C THR A 223 -13.23 2.89 -19.00
N ARG A 224 -12.67 4.09 -19.03
CA ARG A 224 -13.38 5.31 -19.47
C ARG A 224 -12.37 6.40 -19.81
N GLU A 225 -12.36 6.82 -21.07
CA GLU A 225 -11.81 8.12 -21.49
C GLU A 225 -12.68 9.24 -20.90
N SER A 226 -12.43 9.64 -19.68
CA SER A 226 -12.81 10.97 -19.26
C SER A 226 -11.56 11.83 -19.39
N SER A 227 -11.51 12.62 -20.44
CA SER A 227 -10.63 13.78 -20.56
C SER A 227 -11.09 14.84 -19.52
N GLU A 228 -10.99 14.48 -18.25
CA GLU A 228 -11.31 15.38 -17.17
C GLU A 228 -10.13 16.34 -16.97
N ASN A 229 -10.36 17.62 -17.14
CA ASN A 229 -9.45 18.68 -16.71
C ASN A 229 -9.22 18.58 -15.20
N LYS A 230 -8.24 17.78 -14.75
CA LYS A 230 -7.85 17.72 -13.35
C LYS A 230 -7.25 19.07 -12.93
N LYS A 231 -7.70 19.56 -11.79
CA LYS A 231 -7.16 20.80 -11.22
C LYS A 231 -5.84 20.51 -10.50
N PHE A 232 -5.02 21.52 -10.40
CA PHE A 232 -3.80 21.52 -9.61
C PHE A 232 -4.06 22.27 -8.31
N ILE A 233 -3.95 21.60 -7.19
CA ILE A 233 -4.20 22.18 -5.87
C ILE A 233 -2.88 22.20 -5.10
N TYR A 234 -2.45 23.40 -4.72
CA TYR A 234 -1.28 23.54 -3.85
C TYR A 234 -1.71 23.39 -2.39
N LEU A 235 -1.04 22.48 -1.72
CA LEU A 235 -1.10 22.35 -0.27
C LEU A 235 -0.25 23.47 0.38
N PRO A 236 -0.54 23.85 1.62
CA PRO A 236 0.43 24.58 2.44
C PRO A 236 1.79 23.87 2.39
N SER A 237 2.86 24.63 2.23
CA SER A 237 4.23 24.11 2.14
C SER A 237 4.68 23.45 3.47
N PHE A 238 5.71 22.61 3.41
CA PHE A 238 6.32 22.06 4.62
C PHE A 238 6.77 23.17 5.57
N GLU A 239 7.34 24.27 5.05
CA GLU A 239 7.80 25.41 5.83
C GLU A 239 6.68 26.10 6.60
N GLU A 240 5.45 26.11 6.05
CA GLU A 240 4.28 26.71 6.70
C GLU A 240 3.68 25.78 7.78
N VAL A 241 3.87 24.45 7.68
CA VAL A 241 3.22 23.50 8.58
C VAL A 241 4.14 22.90 9.65
N LYS A 242 5.47 23.09 9.54
CA LYS A 242 6.45 22.38 10.39
C LYS A 242 6.58 22.88 11.80
N ASN A 243 6.18 24.15 12.07
CA ASN A 243 6.42 24.80 13.36
C ASN A 243 5.27 24.51 14.36
N ASP A 244 5.59 24.56 15.64
CA ASP A 244 4.62 24.39 16.73
C ASP A 244 3.95 25.73 17.10
N THR A 245 3.39 26.42 16.10
CA THR A 245 2.63 27.67 16.27
C THR A 245 1.15 27.48 15.90
N PRO A 246 0.22 28.30 16.44
CA PRO A 246 -1.19 28.25 16.06
C PRO A 246 -1.40 28.34 14.55
N GLU A 247 -0.66 29.23 13.85
CA GLU A 247 -0.75 29.45 12.42
C GLU A 247 -0.33 28.21 11.65
N SER A 248 0.79 27.58 12.03
CA SER A 248 1.28 26.34 11.40
C SER A 248 0.30 25.19 11.61
N LYS A 249 -0.29 25.07 12.79
CA LYS A 249 -1.33 24.06 13.09
C LYS A 249 -2.59 24.27 12.25
N GLN A 250 -3.01 25.52 12.03
CA GLN A 250 -4.12 25.82 11.12
C GLN A 250 -3.78 25.44 9.68
N LYS A 251 -2.57 25.76 9.20
CA LYS A 251 -2.10 25.36 7.87
C LYS A 251 -2.02 23.85 7.73
N TYR A 252 -1.56 23.14 8.76
CA TYR A 252 -1.55 21.68 8.77
C TYR A 252 -2.97 21.10 8.68
N ALA A 253 -3.93 21.61 9.45
CA ALA A 253 -5.32 21.21 9.37
C ALA A 253 -5.93 21.47 7.99
N GLN A 254 -5.62 22.62 7.37
CA GLN A 254 -6.01 22.95 5.99
C GLN A 254 -5.43 21.92 5.00
N SER A 255 -4.13 21.58 5.12
CA SER A 255 -3.48 20.57 4.26
C SER A 255 -4.17 19.23 4.39
N TYR A 256 -4.47 18.79 5.63
CA TYR A 256 -5.16 17.54 5.88
C TYR A 256 -6.55 17.50 5.24
N LEU A 257 -7.34 18.57 5.40
CA LEU A 257 -8.67 18.66 4.82
C LEU A 257 -8.66 18.57 3.29
N ILE A 258 -7.69 19.25 2.63
CA ILE A 258 -7.54 19.16 1.18
C ILE A 258 -7.18 17.73 0.77
N GLN A 259 -6.29 17.06 1.48
CA GLN A 259 -5.92 15.67 1.21
C GLN A 259 -7.13 14.73 1.36
N GLU A 260 -7.92 14.91 2.43
CA GLU A 260 -9.13 14.14 2.70
C GLU A 260 -10.16 14.27 1.57
N GLN A 261 -10.40 15.49 1.10
CA GLN A 261 -11.31 15.80 -0.02
C GLN A 261 -10.84 15.22 -1.37
N ASN A 262 -9.60 14.75 -1.46
CA ASN A 262 -8.99 14.20 -2.67
C ASN A 262 -8.60 12.71 -2.54
N THR A 263 -9.40 11.94 -1.80
CA THR A 263 -9.21 10.50 -1.61
C THR A 263 -10.04 9.62 -2.55
N ASP A 264 -10.98 10.20 -3.31
CA ASP A 264 -11.82 9.46 -4.27
C ASP A 264 -11.21 9.46 -5.68
N ALA A 265 -11.17 8.29 -6.31
CA ALA A 265 -10.53 8.10 -7.60
C ALA A 265 -11.18 8.88 -8.75
N ILE A 266 -12.49 9.15 -8.68
CA ILE A 266 -13.22 9.85 -9.75
C ILE A 266 -12.94 11.35 -9.71
N ASN A 267 -13.12 11.97 -8.55
CA ASN A 267 -13.15 13.42 -8.45
C ASN A 267 -11.93 14.06 -7.74
N ALA A 268 -10.92 13.25 -7.37
CA ALA A 268 -9.68 13.79 -6.83
C ALA A 268 -8.90 14.57 -7.91
N ASP A 269 -8.27 15.63 -7.46
CA ASP A 269 -7.39 16.48 -8.23
C ASP A 269 -5.90 16.11 -8.01
N ILE A 270 -4.99 16.79 -8.71
CA ILE A 270 -3.55 16.65 -8.51
C ILE A 270 -3.14 17.57 -7.36
N LEU A 271 -2.46 17.02 -6.35
CA LEU A 271 -2.01 17.78 -5.20
C LEU A 271 -0.50 18.04 -5.29
N ILE A 272 -0.09 19.25 -4.94
CA ILE A 272 1.31 19.68 -4.98
C ILE A 272 1.70 20.28 -3.63
N GLU A 273 2.75 19.74 -3.00
CA GLU A 273 3.34 20.31 -1.79
C GLU A 273 4.77 20.76 -2.06
N LYS A 274 5.08 22.01 -1.71
CA LYS A 274 6.45 22.55 -1.76
C LYS A 274 7.19 22.23 -0.48
N THR A 275 8.41 21.75 -0.62
CA THR A 275 9.34 21.47 0.48
C THR A 275 10.73 21.95 0.09
N ASP A 276 11.26 22.99 0.73
CA ASP A 276 12.48 23.69 0.33
C ASP A 276 12.39 24.11 -1.17
N SER A 277 13.34 23.68 -1.99
CA SER A 277 13.37 23.90 -3.44
C SER A 277 12.68 22.79 -4.26
N ARG A 278 12.02 21.83 -3.62
CA ARG A 278 11.40 20.68 -4.26
C ARG A 278 9.89 20.70 -4.16
N PHE A 279 9.26 20.02 -5.11
CA PHE A 279 7.81 19.83 -5.16
C PHE A 279 7.52 18.32 -5.12
N VAL A 280 6.66 17.92 -4.19
CA VAL A 280 6.06 16.58 -4.17
C VAL A 280 4.71 16.68 -4.86
N VAL A 281 4.50 15.86 -5.87
CA VAL A 281 3.28 15.83 -6.68
C VAL A 281 2.58 14.51 -6.44
N GLN A 282 1.32 14.56 -6.04
CA GLN A 282 0.45 13.41 -5.96
C GLN A 282 -0.47 13.36 -7.18
N ASN A 283 -0.36 12.32 -7.97
CA ASN A 283 -1.34 12.01 -9.01
C ASN A 283 -2.67 11.57 -8.38
N PRO A 284 -3.81 11.65 -9.07
CA PRO A 284 -5.08 11.17 -8.54
C PRO A 284 -4.99 9.70 -8.11
N PRO A 285 -5.80 9.24 -7.15
CA PRO A 285 -5.82 7.85 -6.72
C PRO A 285 -6.03 6.87 -7.89
N ALA A 286 -5.50 5.67 -7.77
CA ALA A 286 -5.75 4.60 -8.75
C ALA A 286 -7.25 4.33 -8.87
N MET A 287 -7.72 4.06 -10.09
CA MET A 287 -9.11 3.65 -10.28
C MET A 287 -9.38 2.33 -9.54
N PRO A 288 -10.53 2.19 -8.90
CA PRO A 288 -10.89 0.96 -8.21
C PRO A 288 -10.91 -0.22 -9.18
N LEU A 289 -10.56 -1.39 -8.67
CA LEU A 289 -10.66 -2.64 -9.44
C LEU A 289 -12.13 -2.99 -9.66
N SER A 290 -12.45 -3.51 -10.83
CA SER A 290 -13.75 -4.12 -11.08
C SER A 290 -13.91 -5.44 -10.29
N THR A 291 -15.12 -5.96 -10.21
CA THR A 291 -15.38 -7.28 -9.60
C THR A 291 -14.56 -8.37 -10.28
N GLU A 292 -14.50 -8.35 -11.61
CA GLU A 292 -13.76 -9.33 -12.41
C GLU A 292 -12.24 -9.26 -12.16
N GLU A 293 -11.70 -8.05 -11.99
CA GLU A 293 -10.29 -7.86 -11.65
C GLU A 293 -9.98 -8.31 -10.23
N MET A 294 -10.88 -7.99 -9.28
CA MET A 294 -10.79 -8.49 -7.91
C MET A 294 -10.79 -10.02 -7.90
N ASP A 295 -11.73 -10.66 -8.60
CA ASP A 295 -11.83 -12.11 -8.67
C ASP A 295 -10.57 -12.74 -9.26
N LYS A 296 -10.01 -12.17 -10.33
CA LYS A 296 -8.75 -12.61 -10.93
C LYS A 296 -7.60 -12.55 -9.93
N ILE A 297 -7.44 -11.45 -9.19
CA ILE A 297 -6.37 -11.28 -8.22
C ILE A 297 -6.49 -12.32 -7.09
N TYR A 298 -7.69 -12.50 -6.55
CA TYR A 298 -7.90 -13.47 -5.46
C TYR A 298 -7.88 -14.94 -5.93
N SER A 299 -7.98 -15.20 -7.23
CA SER A 299 -7.80 -16.54 -7.83
C SER A 299 -6.32 -16.92 -8.06
N LEU A 300 -5.38 -15.99 -7.91
CA LEU A 300 -3.95 -16.28 -8.06
C LEU A 300 -3.52 -17.44 -7.14
N PRO A 301 -2.46 -18.17 -7.50
CA PRO A 301 -2.12 -19.44 -6.86
C PRO A 301 -1.45 -19.28 -5.49
N PHE A 302 -2.12 -18.64 -4.54
CA PHE A 302 -1.63 -18.51 -3.16
C PHE A 302 -1.57 -19.87 -2.46
N THR A 303 -0.46 -20.13 -1.76
CA THR A 303 -0.30 -21.34 -0.95
C THR A 303 -1.04 -21.26 0.37
N ARG A 304 -1.38 -20.08 0.85
CA ARG A 304 -1.98 -19.75 2.18
C ARG A 304 -1.16 -20.30 3.35
N LYS A 305 0.17 -20.26 3.20
CA LYS A 305 1.16 -20.71 4.18
C LYS A 305 2.30 -19.71 4.30
N TRP A 306 3.03 -19.77 5.38
CA TRP A 306 4.35 -19.14 5.45
C TRP A 306 5.36 -19.94 4.62
N HIS A 307 6.42 -19.28 4.19
CA HIS A 307 7.50 -19.95 3.45
C HIS A 307 8.23 -20.98 4.34
N PRO A 308 8.65 -22.14 3.83
CA PRO A 308 9.29 -23.20 4.61
C PRO A 308 10.56 -22.78 5.38
N MET A 309 11.19 -21.66 5.04
CA MET A 309 12.32 -21.13 5.82
C MET A 309 11.95 -20.86 7.29
N TYR A 310 10.65 -20.70 7.60
CA TYR A 310 10.12 -20.47 8.95
C TYR A 310 9.64 -21.76 9.67
N ASP A 311 9.84 -22.93 9.10
CA ASP A 311 9.51 -24.21 9.76
C ASP A 311 10.51 -24.58 10.86
N LYS A 312 11.68 -23.93 10.86
CA LYS A 312 12.65 -24.07 11.95
C LYS A 312 12.22 -23.19 13.13
N PRO A 313 12.48 -23.62 14.37
CA PRO A 313 12.21 -22.77 15.53
C PRO A 313 13.00 -21.45 15.47
N ALA A 314 12.35 -20.35 15.81
CA ALA A 314 12.97 -19.07 16.10
C ALA A 314 13.74 -19.12 17.44
N ALA A 315 14.43 -18.06 17.83
CA ALA A 315 15.23 -18.03 19.06
C ALA A 315 14.37 -18.27 20.32
N ASN A 316 13.09 -17.89 20.28
CA ASN A 316 12.11 -18.15 21.35
C ASN A 316 11.48 -19.57 21.30
N GLY A 317 11.93 -20.45 20.40
CA GLY A 317 11.44 -21.81 20.22
C GLY A 317 10.12 -21.95 19.45
N LYS A 318 9.48 -20.83 19.05
CA LYS A 318 8.24 -20.86 18.25
C LYS A 318 8.56 -20.96 16.76
N VAL A 319 7.65 -21.55 15.97
CA VAL A 319 7.79 -21.69 14.51
C VAL A 319 6.78 -20.80 13.77
N GLY A 320 7.07 -20.51 12.51
CA GLY A 320 6.15 -19.85 11.60
C GLY A 320 5.95 -18.37 11.86
N ILE A 321 4.89 -17.82 11.25
CA ILE A 321 4.49 -16.40 11.35
C ILE A 321 3.10 -16.35 12.01
N PRO A 322 2.97 -15.87 13.26
CA PRO A 322 1.72 -15.92 14.00
C PRO A 322 0.54 -15.25 13.30
N ALA A 323 0.76 -14.14 12.59
CA ALA A 323 -0.29 -13.41 11.86
C ALA A 323 -1.03 -14.27 10.83
N LEU A 324 -0.46 -15.38 10.37
CA LEU A 324 -1.15 -16.29 9.46
C LEU A 324 -2.38 -16.93 10.12
N SER A 325 -2.35 -17.19 11.43
CA SER A 325 -3.47 -17.82 12.13
C SER A 325 -4.76 -17.04 12.00
N GLU A 326 -4.68 -15.70 11.98
CA GLU A 326 -5.83 -14.81 11.91
C GLU A 326 -6.49 -14.80 10.51
N VAL A 327 -5.69 -14.98 9.45
CA VAL A 327 -6.17 -14.79 8.07
C VAL A 327 -6.26 -16.08 7.27
N LYS A 328 -5.65 -17.18 7.71
CA LYS A 328 -5.56 -18.45 6.94
C LYS A 328 -6.91 -18.93 6.43
N PHE A 329 -7.93 -18.84 7.27
CA PHE A 329 -9.31 -19.23 6.97
C PHE A 329 -10.26 -18.02 7.01
N SER A 330 -9.82 -16.88 6.51
CA SER A 330 -10.64 -15.68 6.35
C SER A 330 -10.78 -15.32 4.86
N LEU A 331 -11.91 -14.74 4.49
CA LEU A 331 -12.25 -14.33 3.13
C LEU A 331 -12.37 -12.82 3.07
N THR A 332 -11.55 -12.17 2.26
CA THR A 332 -11.74 -10.74 1.94
C THR A 332 -12.84 -10.61 0.90
N SER A 333 -14.01 -10.11 1.29
CA SER A 333 -15.16 -9.92 0.40
C SER A 333 -15.12 -8.60 -0.36
N CYS A 334 -14.55 -7.56 0.24
CA CYS A 334 -14.44 -6.23 -0.34
C CYS A 334 -13.27 -5.45 0.26
N ARG A 335 -12.92 -4.35 -0.41
CA ARG A 335 -11.93 -3.35 0.04
C ARG A 335 -12.50 -1.95 -0.19
N GLY A 336 -11.88 -0.94 0.46
CA GLY A 336 -12.35 0.44 0.45
C GLY A 336 -13.41 0.70 1.50
N CYS A 337 -13.61 1.97 1.85
CA CYS A 337 -14.60 2.37 2.84
C CYS A 337 -15.06 3.81 2.58
N PHE A 338 -16.34 4.03 2.43
CA PHE A 338 -16.92 5.36 2.25
C PHE A 338 -17.20 6.10 3.57
N GLY A 339 -16.89 5.47 4.72
CA GLY A 339 -17.17 6.03 6.04
C GLY A 339 -16.45 7.34 6.35
N ALA A 340 -15.23 7.49 5.84
CA ALA A 340 -14.38 8.69 6.04
C ALA A 340 -14.24 9.13 7.50
N CYS A 341 -14.23 8.19 8.46
CA CYS A 341 -14.07 8.49 9.88
C CYS A 341 -12.72 9.16 10.14
N SER A 342 -12.71 10.29 10.83
CA SER A 342 -11.53 11.14 11.04
C SER A 342 -10.35 10.45 11.73
N PHE A 343 -10.58 9.40 12.49
CA PHE A 343 -9.55 8.61 13.16
C PHE A 343 -9.01 7.45 12.30
N CYS A 344 -9.61 7.17 11.13
CA CYS A 344 -9.39 5.93 10.40
C CYS A 344 -8.49 6.14 9.18
N ALA A 345 -7.41 5.36 9.09
CA ALA A 345 -6.47 5.41 7.97
C ALA A 345 -6.98 4.70 6.69
N ILE A 346 -8.06 3.93 6.77
CA ILE A 346 -8.52 3.07 5.65
C ILE A 346 -8.88 3.90 4.42
N THR A 347 -9.59 5.00 4.59
CA THR A 347 -9.97 5.89 3.48
C THR A 347 -8.74 6.44 2.75
N PHE A 348 -7.69 6.82 3.48
CA PHE A 348 -6.45 7.34 2.90
C PHE A 348 -5.61 6.27 2.20
N HIS A 349 -5.77 5.00 2.61
CA HIS A 349 -5.01 3.89 2.04
C HIS A 349 -5.81 3.08 1.03
N GLN A 350 -7.04 2.69 1.33
CA GLN A 350 -7.85 1.84 0.42
C GLN A 350 -8.79 2.64 -0.48
N GLY A 351 -8.97 3.94 -0.21
CA GLY A 351 -9.88 4.81 -0.94
C GLY A 351 -11.33 4.73 -0.46
N ARG A 352 -12.17 5.60 -1.02
CA ARG A 352 -13.59 5.76 -0.66
C ARG A 352 -14.54 4.87 -1.47
N ARG A 353 -14.03 4.18 -2.50
CA ARG A 353 -14.83 3.32 -3.39
C ARG A 353 -14.77 1.88 -2.92
N ILE A 354 -15.91 1.23 -2.94
CA ILE A 354 -15.99 -0.20 -2.61
C ILE A 354 -15.58 -1.02 -3.83
N GLN A 355 -14.67 -1.95 -3.61
CA GLN A 355 -14.21 -2.94 -4.57
C GLN A 355 -14.60 -4.31 -4.06
N ALA A 356 -15.69 -4.87 -4.57
CA ALA A 356 -16.26 -6.12 -4.08
C ALA A 356 -15.94 -7.29 -5.02
N ARG A 357 -15.71 -8.45 -4.45
CA ARG A 357 -15.61 -9.73 -5.16
C ARG A 357 -16.98 -10.29 -5.49
N SER A 358 -17.07 -11.12 -6.52
CA SER A 358 -18.29 -11.85 -6.82
C SER A 358 -18.57 -12.91 -5.76
N HIS A 359 -19.85 -13.30 -5.65
CA HIS A 359 -20.26 -14.38 -4.77
C HIS A 359 -19.58 -15.71 -5.17
N ASN A 360 -19.50 -16.00 -6.46
CA ASN A 360 -18.85 -17.22 -6.96
C ASN A 360 -17.40 -17.30 -6.55
N SER A 361 -16.62 -16.21 -6.68
CA SER A 361 -15.22 -16.15 -6.26
C SER A 361 -15.06 -16.45 -4.77
N LEU A 362 -15.95 -15.94 -3.91
CA LEU A 362 -15.93 -16.21 -2.47
C LEU A 362 -16.26 -17.68 -2.16
N VAL A 363 -17.28 -18.24 -2.82
CA VAL A 363 -17.66 -19.66 -2.63
C VAL A 363 -16.55 -20.61 -3.10
N GLU A 364 -15.93 -20.32 -4.24
CA GLU A 364 -14.79 -21.12 -4.74
C GLU A 364 -13.61 -21.10 -3.77
N GLU A 365 -13.27 -19.94 -3.22
CA GLU A 365 -12.20 -19.82 -2.24
C GLU A 365 -12.55 -20.55 -0.95
N ALA A 366 -13.76 -20.37 -0.42
CA ALA A 366 -14.25 -21.10 0.74
C ALA A 366 -14.17 -22.62 0.51
N THR A 367 -14.62 -23.10 -0.65
CA THR A 367 -14.55 -24.53 -1.02
C THR A 367 -13.10 -25.04 -1.06
N LYS A 368 -12.14 -24.23 -1.51
CA LYS A 368 -10.72 -24.58 -1.44
C LYS A 368 -10.22 -24.69 0.01
N MET A 369 -10.65 -23.75 0.87
CA MET A 369 -10.29 -23.76 2.30
C MET A 369 -10.78 -25.01 3.03
N THR A 370 -11.99 -25.49 2.76
CA THR A 370 -12.54 -26.71 3.40
C THR A 370 -11.75 -27.97 3.08
N LYS A 371 -10.92 -27.94 2.02
CA LYS A 371 -10.03 -29.05 1.63
C LYS A 371 -8.64 -28.99 2.29
N ASP A 372 -8.32 -27.90 2.99
CA ASP A 372 -7.06 -27.80 3.72
C ASP A 372 -7.09 -28.73 4.94
N LYS A 373 -6.01 -29.50 5.15
CA LYS A 373 -5.90 -30.44 6.26
C LYS A 373 -6.01 -29.81 7.65
N ASP A 374 -5.72 -28.50 7.74
CA ASP A 374 -5.75 -27.74 8.99
C ASP A 374 -7.11 -27.08 9.22
N PHE A 375 -8.08 -27.22 8.28
CA PHE A 375 -9.41 -26.65 8.41
C PHE A 375 -10.22 -27.35 9.51
N LYS A 376 -10.67 -26.58 10.49
CA LYS A 376 -11.38 -27.08 11.68
C LYS A 376 -12.91 -26.94 11.60
N GLY A 377 -13.46 -26.72 10.41
CA GLY A 377 -14.90 -26.66 10.18
C GLY A 377 -15.52 -25.25 10.24
N TYR A 378 -14.72 -24.20 10.41
CA TYR A 378 -15.22 -22.82 10.43
C TYR A 378 -14.30 -21.84 9.68
N ILE A 379 -14.90 -20.82 9.10
CA ILE A 379 -14.24 -19.68 8.50
C ILE A 379 -14.27 -18.55 9.53
N HIS A 380 -13.11 -17.95 9.83
CA HIS A 380 -12.96 -16.96 10.89
C HIS A 380 -13.66 -15.66 10.58
N ASP A 381 -13.59 -15.23 9.31
CA ASP A 381 -14.18 -13.97 8.86
C ASP A 381 -14.51 -14.01 7.37
N VAL A 382 -15.61 -13.35 7.01
CA VAL A 382 -16.00 -13.07 5.62
C VAL A 382 -16.33 -11.59 5.54
N GLY A 383 -15.37 -10.75 5.19
CA GLY A 383 -15.58 -9.33 5.33
C GLY A 383 -14.66 -8.43 4.55
N GLY A 384 -14.85 -7.15 4.78
CA GLY A 384 -13.98 -6.07 4.38
C GLY A 384 -13.22 -5.51 5.59
N PRO A 385 -12.46 -4.42 5.39
CA PRO A 385 -11.58 -3.89 6.44
C PRO A 385 -12.30 -3.29 7.65
N THR A 386 -13.59 -2.93 7.52
CA THR A 386 -14.37 -2.30 8.60
C THR A 386 -15.79 -2.82 8.70
N ALA A 387 -16.45 -2.92 7.57
CA ALA A 387 -17.84 -3.36 7.45
C ALA A 387 -18.03 -4.04 6.09
N ASN A 388 -19.00 -4.92 5.99
CA ASN A 388 -19.29 -5.65 4.75
C ASN A 388 -20.01 -4.78 3.72
N PHE A 389 -19.43 -3.66 3.36
CA PHE A 389 -19.95 -2.83 2.27
C PHE A 389 -19.71 -3.53 0.95
N ARG A 390 -20.80 -3.83 0.23
CA ARG A 390 -20.73 -4.53 -1.05
C ARG A 390 -20.96 -3.60 -2.25
N ASN A 391 -21.43 -2.38 -2.02
CA ASN A 391 -21.74 -1.40 -3.04
C ASN A 391 -21.28 0.00 -2.62
N ASP A 392 -21.26 0.92 -3.58
CA ASP A 392 -21.08 2.35 -3.29
C ASP A 392 -22.20 2.87 -2.37
N ALA A 393 -21.91 3.93 -1.62
CA ALA A 393 -22.84 4.50 -0.65
C ALA A 393 -24.16 4.98 -1.29
N CYS A 394 -24.09 5.50 -2.50
CA CYS A 394 -25.25 6.02 -3.22
C CYS A 394 -24.98 6.15 -4.73
N LYS A 395 -26.04 6.41 -5.51
CA LYS A 395 -25.94 6.64 -6.96
C LYS A 395 -24.97 7.79 -7.30
N ASN A 396 -25.04 8.90 -6.57
CA ASN A 396 -24.13 10.02 -6.79
C ASN A 396 -22.65 9.63 -6.61
N GLN A 397 -22.31 8.88 -5.57
CA GLN A 397 -20.96 8.39 -5.38
C GLN A 397 -20.51 7.49 -6.55
N LYS A 398 -21.41 6.64 -7.02
CA LYS A 398 -21.15 5.75 -8.15
C LYS A 398 -20.81 6.50 -9.43
N GLU A 399 -21.53 7.60 -9.71
CA GLU A 399 -21.43 8.35 -10.96
C GLU A 399 -20.38 9.47 -10.90
N ASN A 400 -20.35 10.23 -9.80
CA ASN A 400 -19.60 11.47 -9.67
C ASN A 400 -18.48 11.44 -8.62
N GLY A 401 -18.28 10.29 -7.95
CA GLY A 401 -17.36 10.15 -6.84
C GLY A 401 -17.92 10.60 -5.49
N ALA A 402 -17.12 10.47 -4.46
CA ALA A 402 -17.50 10.85 -3.09
C ALA A 402 -17.70 12.37 -2.96
N CYS A 403 -18.67 12.78 -2.16
CA CYS A 403 -18.87 14.19 -1.84
C CYS A 403 -17.65 14.75 -1.09
N LYS A 404 -17.14 15.91 -1.54
CA LYS A 404 -15.95 16.54 -0.93
C LYS A 404 -16.23 17.19 0.44
N ASN A 405 -17.49 17.57 0.69
CA ASN A 405 -17.88 18.35 1.88
C ASN A 405 -18.90 17.61 2.78
N LYS A 406 -19.04 16.30 2.60
CA LYS A 406 -20.00 15.50 3.36
C LYS A 406 -19.48 14.08 3.55
N ASP A 407 -19.74 13.54 4.73
CA ASP A 407 -19.41 12.16 5.08
C ASP A 407 -20.65 11.28 4.99
N CYS A 408 -20.52 10.10 4.39
CA CYS A 408 -21.66 9.19 4.25
C CYS A 408 -22.13 8.62 5.59
N LEU A 409 -21.25 8.55 6.60
CA LEU A 409 -21.54 8.04 7.94
C LEU A 409 -21.37 9.11 9.04
N GLY A 410 -21.13 10.36 8.69
CA GLY A 410 -20.91 11.46 9.62
C GLY A 410 -22.17 12.06 10.20
N VAL A 411 -22.02 13.13 10.98
CA VAL A 411 -23.09 13.89 11.64
C VAL A 411 -24.04 14.53 10.61
N ASN A 412 -23.54 14.83 9.40
CA ASN A 412 -24.33 15.35 8.28
C ASN A 412 -24.27 14.37 7.10
N PRO A 413 -24.89 13.20 7.20
CA PRO A 413 -24.82 12.19 6.16
C PRO A 413 -25.45 12.68 4.85
N VAL A 414 -24.86 12.31 3.72
CA VAL A 414 -25.35 12.69 2.37
C VAL A 414 -26.70 12.05 2.08
N SER A 415 -26.93 10.89 2.60
CA SER A 415 -28.20 10.22 2.59
C SER A 415 -28.12 9.08 3.53
N TYR A 416 -29.00 9.03 4.18
CA TYR A 416 -29.84 8.06 4.26
C TYR A 416 -29.36 7.02 5.08
N THR A 417 -29.83 7.13 5.78
CA THR A 417 -30.85 6.32 5.84
C THR A 417 -30.57 4.89 5.80
N HIS A 418 -30.14 4.46 4.81
CA HIS A 418 -29.76 3.13 4.65
C HIS A 418 -28.46 2.83 5.26
N LEU A 419 -27.89 3.86 5.66
CA LEU A 419 -26.73 3.80 6.50
C LEU A 419 -27.03 4.02 7.96
N THR A 420 -28.17 3.90 8.38
CA THR A 420 -28.32 3.12 9.57
C THR A 420 -27.58 1.84 9.22
N LEU A 421 -26.29 1.84 9.46
CA LEU A 421 -25.57 0.60 9.66
C LEU A 421 -26.58 -0.25 10.35
N PRO A 422 -26.94 -1.39 9.79
CA PRO A 422 -27.74 -2.28 10.56
C PRO A 422 -26.95 -2.49 11.82
N THR A 423 -27.20 -1.65 12.79
CA THR A 423 -26.88 -1.86 14.18
C THR A 423 -27.45 -3.19 14.61
N ASN A 424 -28.08 -3.85 13.67
CA ASN A 424 -28.67 -5.17 13.70
C ASN A 424 -28.06 -6.14 12.71
N VAL A 425 -26.89 -5.93 12.16
CA VAL A 425 -26.07 -7.06 11.78
C VAL A 425 -25.62 -7.69 13.06
N ASN A 426 -26.49 -8.47 13.65
CA ASN A 426 -26.05 -9.56 14.48
C ASN A 426 -25.09 -10.35 13.61
N VAL A 427 -23.80 -10.21 13.92
CA VAL A 427 -22.73 -11.05 13.42
C VAL A 427 -23.01 -12.46 13.90
#